data_db8bec475874c5a93b423ea522b66b35
#
_entry.id   db8bec475874c5a93b423ea522b66b35
#
_cell.length_a   1.000
_cell.length_b   1.000
_cell.length_c   1.000
_cell.angle_alpha   90.00
_cell.angle_beta   90.00
_cell.angle_gamma   90.00
#
_symmetry.space_group_name_H-M   'P 1'
#
loop_
_entity.id
_entity.type
_entity.pdbx_description
1 polymer ?
#
loop_
_entity_poly.entity_id
_entity_poly.type
_entity_poly.pdbx_seq_one_letter_code
_entity_poly.pdbx_strand_id
1 'polypeptide(L)'
;ELGSTAKFNEESAYNPHSPYSASKAGSDHVVRAYHDTYGLPITITNCSNNYGPYQFPEKLFGLAITNILESKKVPVYTPGNQVRDWLFVEDHCSAIEAVLLKGRVGETYCVGGLTQDISNMEVVKMILKLMGAGEDTIELVKDRQGHDVRYAIDWTKIHTELGWSP
;
A
#
# COMPACT_ATOMS: atom_id res chain seq x y z
N GLU A 1 -12.98 9.46 4.12
CA GLU A 1 -12.95 8.03 3.80
C GLU A 1 -13.92 7.76 2.66
N LEU A 2 -13.47 7.05 1.63
CA LEU A 2 -14.37 6.51 0.63
C LEU A 2 -15.28 5.47 1.30
N GLY A 3 -16.54 5.36 0.85
CA GLY A 3 -17.47 4.34 1.34
C GLY A 3 -16.87 2.92 1.28
N SER A 4 -17.49 1.98 1.98
CA SER A 4 -16.94 0.64 2.25
C SER A 4 -16.51 -0.20 1.04
N THR A 5 -16.93 0.17 -0.18
CA THR A 5 -16.61 -0.56 -1.42
C THR A 5 -15.82 0.27 -2.43
N ALA A 6 -15.66 1.58 -2.23
CA ALA A 6 -14.97 2.45 -3.16
C ALA A 6 -13.45 2.24 -3.09
N LYS A 7 -12.77 2.37 -4.24
CA LYS A 7 -11.31 2.34 -4.35
C LYS A 7 -10.79 3.72 -4.73
N PHE A 8 -9.60 4.06 -4.28
CA PHE A 8 -8.90 5.26 -4.70
C PHE A 8 -8.41 5.10 -6.14
N ASN A 9 -8.63 6.13 -6.95
CA ASN A 9 -8.14 6.23 -8.32
C ASN A 9 -7.46 7.59 -8.52
N GLU A 10 -7.02 7.87 -9.72
CA GLU A 10 -6.28 9.09 -10.07
C GLU A 10 -7.10 10.39 -9.92
N GLU A 11 -8.44 10.29 -9.92
CA GLU A 11 -9.36 11.42 -9.74
C GLU A 11 -9.73 11.65 -8.26
N SER A 12 -9.30 10.75 -7.37
CA SER A 12 -9.59 10.85 -5.94
C SER A 12 -8.94 12.07 -5.33
N ALA A 13 -9.72 12.92 -4.67
CA ALA A 13 -9.20 14.12 -4.00
C ALA A 13 -8.27 13.75 -2.84
N TYR A 14 -7.14 14.46 -2.74
CA TYR A 14 -6.27 14.37 -1.56
C TYR A 14 -6.99 14.93 -0.34
N ASN A 15 -7.07 14.16 0.73
CA ASN A 15 -7.65 14.57 2.01
C ASN A 15 -6.82 14.01 3.17
N PRO A 16 -5.59 14.51 3.38
CA PRO A 16 -4.69 13.96 4.39
C PRO A 16 -5.14 14.32 5.80
N HIS A 17 -5.18 13.33 6.70
CA HIS A 17 -5.55 13.50 8.11
C HIS A 17 -4.39 13.29 9.09
N SER A 18 -3.17 13.09 8.60
CA SER A 18 -1.97 12.98 9.43
C SER A 18 -0.82 13.81 8.85
N PRO A 19 0.17 14.23 9.67
CA PRO A 19 1.36 14.93 9.17
C PRO A 19 2.10 14.13 8.09
N TYR A 20 2.19 12.82 8.24
CA TYR A 20 2.78 11.93 7.23
C TYR A 20 2.00 11.97 5.92
N SER A 21 0.69 11.78 5.95
CA SER A 21 -0.16 11.82 4.75
C SER A 21 -0.10 13.20 4.08
N ALA A 22 -0.05 14.28 4.86
CA ALA A 22 0.09 15.63 4.35
C ALA A 22 1.43 15.85 3.63
N SER A 23 2.53 15.33 4.18
CA SER A 23 3.86 15.42 3.54
C SER A 23 3.90 14.64 2.23
N LYS A 24 3.26 13.47 2.15
CA LYS A 24 3.17 12.68 0.91
C LYS A 24 2.32 13.37 -0.15
N ALA A 25 1.16 13.90 0.21
CA ALA A 25 0.34 14.71 -0.70
C ALA A 25 1.10 15.95 -1.19
N GLY A 26 1.82 16.63 -0.29
CA GLY A 26 2.67 17.77 -0.63
C GLY A 26 3.77 17.41 -1.63
N SER A 27 4.37 16.22 -1.51
CA SER A 27 5.36 15.73 -2.48
C SER A 27 4.78 15.62 -3.88
N ASP A 28 3.59 15.01 -4.03
CA ASP A 28 2.93 14.87 -5.32
C ASP A 28 2.57 16.23 -5.93
N HIS A 29 2.09 17.18 -5.10
CA HIS A 29 1.81 18.55 -5.55
C HIS A 29 3.06 19.28 -6.00
N VAL A 30 4.20 19.14 -5.31
CA VAL A 30 5.46 19.75 -5.73
C VAL A 30 5.92 19.19 -7.08
N VAL A 31 5.85 17.87 -7.28
CA VAL A 31 6.20 17.24 -8.57
C VAL A 31 5.34 17.80 -9.71
N ARG A 32 4.00 17.90 -9.51
CA ARG A 32 3.09 18.50 -10.51
C ARG A 32 3.43 19.97 -10.79
N ALA A 33 3.70 20.75 -9.74
CA ALA A 33 4.05 22.17 -9.90
C ALA A 33 5.33 22.35 -10.73
N TYR A 34 6.33 21.49 -10.59
CA TYR A 34 7.53 21.51 -11.44
C TYR A 34 7.21 21.15 -12.90
N HIS A 35 6.31 20.23 -13.14
CA HIS A 35 5.82 19.93 -14.49
C HIS A 35 5.13 21.16 -15.10
N ASP A 36 4.16 21.71 -14.41
CA ASP A 36 3.33 22.81 -14.90
C ASP A 36 4.14 24.10 -15.11
N THR A 37 5.10 24.37 -14.22
CA THR A 37 5.87 25.61 -14.26
C THR A 37 7.06 25.54 -15.23
N TYR A 38 7.74 24.40 -15.27
CA TYR A 38 9.04 24.27 -15.97
C TYR A 38 9.02 23.26 -17.11
N GLY A 39 7.88 22.58 -17.36
CA GLY A 39 7.78 21.55 -18.39
C GLY A 39 8.58 20.29 -18.08
N LEU A 40 8.90 20.02 -16.80
CA LEU A 40 9.65 18.82 -16.43
C LEU A 40 8.86 17.56 -16.85
N PRO A 41 9.43 16.66 -17.64
CA PRO A 41 8.73 15.44 -18.04
C PRO A 41 8.65 14.47 -16.84
N ILE A 42 7.49 14.44 -16.19
CA ILE A 42 7.25 13.60 -15.00
C ILE A 42 6.11 12.61 -15.25
N THR A 43 6.14 11.53 -14.50
CA THR A 43 5.00 10.67 -14.21
C THR A 43 4.95 10.43 -12.70
N ILE A 44 3.75 10.18 -12.15
CA ILE A 44 3.56 9.88 -10.73
C ILE A 44 2.95 8.48 -10.62
N THR A 45 3.46 7.66 -9.70
CA THR A 45 2.83 6.40 -9.32
C THR A 45 2.37 6.46 -7.86
N ASN A 46 1.09 6.16 -7.62
CA ASN A 46 0.53 6.04 -6.28
C ASN A 46 0.20 4.56 -6.01
N CYS A 47 1.02 3.92 -5.18
CA CYS A 47 0.90 2.49 -4.93
C CYS A 47 0.21 2.16 -3.61
N SER A 48 -0.34 0.94 -3.53
CA SER A 48 -0.82 0.34 -2.29
C SER A 48 0.33 -0.16 -1.41
N ASN A 49 0.00 -0.86 -0.31
CA ASN A 49 0.99 -1.37 0.64
C ASN A 49 1.85 -2.46 0.01
N ASN A 50 3.14 -2.23 -0.07
CA ASN A 50 4.08 -3.21 -0.60
C ASN A 50 4.47 -4.27 0.44
N TYR A 51 4.72 -5.49 -0.05
CA TYR A 51 5.35 -6.56 0.71
C TYR A 51 6.30 -7.36 -0.19
N GLY A 52 7.24 -8.07 0.41
CA GLY A 52 8.15 -8.94 -0.34
C GLY A 52 9.57 -8.99 0.24
N PRO A 53 10.50 -9.61 -0.49
CA PRO A 53 11.90 -9.69 -0.10
C PRO A 53 12.51 -8.32 0.19
N TYR A 54 13.44 -8.29 1.16
CA TYR A 54 14.15 -7.08 1.61
C TYR A 54 13.27 -5.99 2.25
N GLN A 55 11.99 -6.28 2.54
CA GLN A 55 11.15 -5.36 3.29
C GLN A 55 11.75 -5.10 4.68
N PHE A 56 11.75 -3.82 5.10
CA PHE A 56 12.25 -3.46 6.43
C PHE A 56 11.43 -4.14 7.54
N PRO A 57 12.08 -4.77 8.53
CA PRO A 57 11.42 -5.67 9.51
C PRO A 57 10.36 -5.02 10.41
N GLU A 58 10.26 -3.69 10.46
CA GLU A 58 9.22 -3.00 11.24
C GLU A 58 7.81 -3.09 10.62
N LYS A 59 7.72 -3.43 9.34
CA LYS A 59 6.45 -3.55 8.62
C LYS A 59 5.79 -4.90 8.89
N LEU A 60 4.47 -4.97 8.71
CA LEU A 60 3.63 -6.10 9.14
C LEU A 60 4.21 -7.47 8.79
N PHE A 61 4.57 -7.70 7.52
CA PHE A 61 5.11 -8.99 7.09
C PHE A 61 6.46 -9.28 7.74
N GLY A 62 7.42 -8.35 7.61
CA GLY A 62 8.75 -8.51 8.19
C GLY A 62 8.70 -8.69 9.70
N LEU A 63 7.90 -7.87 10.40
CA LEU A 63 7.73 -7.95 11.84
C LEU A 63 7.11 -9.28 12.29
N ALA A 64 6.05 -9.72 11.62
CA ALA A 64 5.41 -10.99 11.94
C ALA A 64 6.37 -12.17 11.77
N ILE A 65 7.05 -12.23 10.62
CA ILE A 65 7.98 -13.32 10.30
C ILE A 65 9.15 -13.34 11.31
N THR A 66 9.79 -12.21 11.56
CA THR A 66 10.93 -12.13 12.49
C THR A 66 10.52 -12.46 13.91
N ASN A 67 9.37 -11.98 14.39
CA ASN A 67 8.88 -12.29 15.72
C ASN A 67 8.59 -13.80 15.88
N ILE A 68 7.97 -14.43 14.87
CA ILE A 68 7.72 -15.88 14.92
C ILE A 68 9.03 -16.66 14.98
N LEU A 69 10.02 -16.31 14.16
CA LEU A 69 11.34 -16.95 14.16
C LEU A 69 12.07 -16.80 15.49
N GLU A 70 11.85 -15.69 16.18
CA GLU A 70 12.44 -15.40 17.50
C GLU A 70 11.56 -15.88 18.67
N SER A 71 10.47 -16.62 18.40
CA SER A 71 9.50 -17.09 19.41
C SER A 71 8.87 -15.93 20.22
N LYS A 72 8.71 -14.77 19.59
CA LYS A 72 8.07 -13.57 20.15
C LYS A 72 6.60 -13.47 19.71
N LYS A 73 5.81 -12.69 20.44
CA LYS A 73 4.44 -12.36 20.05
C LYS A 73 4.41 -11.45 18.84
N VAL A 74 3.40 -11.64 17.99
CA VAL A 74 3.12 -10.78 16.81
C VAL A 74 2.08 -9.74 17.21
N PRO A 75 2.46 -8.45 17.29
CA PRO A 75 1.52 -7.40 17.67
C PRO A 75 0.56 -7.11 16.51
N VAL A 76 -0.74 -7.08 16.81
CA VAL A 76 -1.80 -6.69 15.88
C VAL A 76 -2.62 -5.58 16.50
N TYR A 77 -2.79 -4.47 15.79
CA TYR A 77 -3.60 -3.36 16.27
C TYR A 77 -5.07 -3.75 16.40
N THR A 78 -5.65 -3.45 17.59
CA THR A 78 -7.06 -3.74 17.89
C THR A 78 -7.99 -2.90 17.02
N PRO A 79 -9.07 -3.47 16.43
CA PRO A 79 -9.51 -4.87 16.52
C PRO A 79 -8.90 -5.80 15.45
N GLY A 80 -7.96 -5.36 14.63
CA GLY A 80 -7.31 -6.15 13.58
C GLY A 80 -8.06 -6.15 12.24
N ASN A 81 -9.12 -5.35 12.13
CA ASN A 81 -10.00 -5.27 10.95
C ASN A 81 -9.58 -4.20 9.93
N GLN A 82 -8.43 -3.57 10.14
CA GLN A 82 -7.88 -2.61 9.18
C GLN A 82 -7.58 -3.36 7.88
N VAL A 83 -8.24 -2.93 6.79
CA VAL A 83 -8.10 -3.54 5.47
C VAL A 83 -7.02 -2.84 4.66
N ARG A 84 -6.21 -3.63 4.00
CA ARG A 84 -5.16 -3.14 3.09
C ARG A 84 -5.22 -3.89 1.77
N ASP A 85 -4.87 -3.18 0.73
CA ASP A 85 -4.54 -3.73 -0.57
C ASP A 85 -3.02 -3.99 -0.58
N TRP A 86 -2.62 -5.25 -0.72
CA TRP A 86 -1.24 -5.67 -0.66
C TRP A 86 -0.69 -5.92 -2.05
N LEU A 87 0.41 -5.25 -2.37
CA LEU A 87 1.10 -5.33 -3.66
C LEU A 87 2.46 -5.99 -3.48
N PHE A 88 2.71 -7.05 -4.24
CA PHE A 88 4.03 -7.67 -4.22
C PHE A 88 5.07 -6.73 -4.82
N VAL A 89 6.25 -6.67 -4.21
CA VAL A 89 7.25 -5.64 -4.54
C VAL A 89 7.75 -5.75 -5.99
N GLU A 90 7.87 -6.96 -6.55
CA GLU A 90 8.29 -7.14 -7.94
C GLU A 90 7.22 -6.66 -8.92
N ASP A 91 5.94 -6.87 -8.61
CA ASP A 91 4.83 -6.32 -9.40
C ASP A 91 4.85 -4.80 -9.36
N HIS A 92 5.14 -4.19 -8.19
CA HIS A 92 5.31 -2.73 -8.12
C HIS A 92 6.51 -2.24 -8.94
N CYS A 93 7.64 -2.93 -8.91
CA CYS A 93 8.80 -2.59 -9.76
C CYS A 93 8.44 -2.66 -11.25
N SER A 94 7.72 -3.70 -11.67
CA SER A 94 7.27 -3.82 -13.06
C SER A 94 6.28 -2.72 -13.47
N ALA A 95 5.42 -2.27 -12.54
CA ALA A 95 4.53 -1.13 -12.77
C ALA A 95 5.32 0.16 -12.97
N ILE A 96 6.31 0.42 -12.11
CA ILE A 96 7.19 1.60 -12.24
C ILE A 96 7.91 1.58 -13.59
N GLU A 97 8.46 0.44 -13.99
CA GLU A 97 9.11 0.28 -15.29
C GLU A 97 8.13 0.55 -16.45
N ALA A 98 6.92 -0.01 -16.38
CA ALA A 98 5.90 0.22 -17.40
C ALA A 98 5.53 1.71 -17.52
N VAL A 99 5.36 2.39 -16.38
CA VAL A 99 5.05 3.83 -16.34
C VAL A 99 6.21 4.66 -16.85
N LEU A 100 7.46 4.32 -16.49
CA LEU A 100 8.65 5.03 -16.95
C LEU A 100 8.83 4.93 -18.46
N LEU A 101 8.58 3.75 -19.05
CA LEU A 101 8.81 3.50 -20.47
C LEU A 101 7.64 3.88 -21.38
N LYS A 102 6.41 3.82 -20.90
CA LYS A 102 5.20 3.95 -21.71
C LYS A 102 4.18 4.94 -21.17
N GLY A 103 4.34 5.39 -19.90
CA GLY A 103 3.41 6.33 -19.27
C GLY A 103 3.38 7.67 -19.98
N ARG A 104 2.22 8.31 -19.98
CA ARG A 104 2.08 9.66 -20.52
C ARG A 104 2.67 10.68 -19.56
N VAL A 105 3.52 11.56 -20.07
CA VAL A 105 4.12 12.66 -19.31
C VAL A 105 3.02 13.54 -18.69
N GLY A 106 3.18 13.93 -17.44
CA GLY A 106 2.22 14.70 -16.65
C GLY A 106 1.17 13.86 -15.93
N GLU A 107 1.04 12.58 -16.25
CA GLU A 107 -0.01 11.72 -15.71
C GLU A 107 0.37 11.01 -14.41
N THR A 108 -0.68 10.67 -13.66
CA THR A 108 -0.58 9.80 -12.49
C THR A 108 -1.16 8.44 -12.82
N TYR A 109 -0.56 7.40 -12.25
CA TYR A 109 -1.02 6.02 -12.33
C TYR A 109 -1.14 5.42 -10.94
N CYS A 110 -2.32 4.93 -10.61
CA CYS A 110 -2.57 4.16 -9.40
C CYS A 110 -2.13 2.70 -9.60
N VAL A 111 -1.38 2.17 -8.62
CA VAL A 111 -0.81 0.82 -8.67
C VAL A 111 -1.28 0.03 -7.46
N GLY A 112 -2.25 -0.85 -7.67
CA GLY A 112 -2.83 -1.70 -6.64
C GLY A 112 -2.42 -3.15 -6.77
N GLY A 113 -2.69 -3.93 -5.72
CA GLY A 113 -2.51 -5.37 -5.71
C GLY A 113 -3.75 -6.14 -6.16
N LEU A 114 -3.83 -7.39 -5.73
CA LEU A 114 -5.00 -8.23 -5.96
C LEU A 114 -6.22 -7.67 -5.25
N THR A 115 -7.35 -7.76 -5.89
CA THR A 115 -8.57 -7.00 -5.64
C THR A 115 -9.39 -7.37 -4.41
N GLN A 116 -8.98 -8.34 -3.60
CA GLN A 116 -9.72 -8.74 -2.42
C GLN A 116 -9.28 -7.95 -1.20
N ASP A 117 -10.24 -7.27 -0.57
CA ASP A 117 -10.03 -6.63 0.73
C ASP A 117 -9.64 -7.71 1.76
N ILE A 118 -8.47 -7.57 2.35
CA ILE A 118 -7.96 -8.47 3.38
C ILE A 118 -7.57 -7.69 4.63
N SER A 119 -8.00 -8.13 5.78
CA SER A 119 -7.65 -7.50 7.05
C SER A 119 -6.23 -7.85 7.49
N ASN A 120 -5.63 -6.95 8.29
CA ASN A 120 -4.33 -7.23 8.89
C ASN A 120 -4.34 -8.51 9.74
N MET A 121 -5.44 -8.79 10.42
CA MET A 121 -5.61 -10.03 11.20
C MET A 121 -5.56 -11.28 10.30
N GLU A 122 -6.27 -11.26 9.18
CA GLU A 122 -6.25 -12.39 8.22
C GLU A 122 -4.85 -12.59 7.64
N VAL A 123 -4.14 -11.53 7.28
CA VAL A 123 -2.75 -11.62 6.81
C VAL A 123 -1.85 -12.27 7.87
N VAL A 124 -1.94 -11.82 9.12
CA VAL A 124 -1.14 -12.41 10.21
C VAL A 124 -1.47 -13.90 10.41
N LYS A 125 -2.75 -14.26 10.40
CA LYS A 125 -3.16 -15.68 10.49
C LYS A 125 -2.64 -16.52 9.32
N MET A 126 -2.60 -15.98 8.11
CA MET A 126 -2.00 -16.67 6.97
C MET A 126 -0.49 -16.87 7.17
N ILE A 127 0.24 -15.88 7.67
CA ILE A 127 1.68 -15.99 7.96
C ILE A 127 1.91 -17.06 9.05
N LEU A 128 1.16 -17.01 10.15
CA LEU A 128 1.24 -18.01 11.23
C LEU A 128 1.04 -19.42 10.68
N LYS A 129 -0.01 -19.62 9.87
CA LYS A 129 -0.28 -20.94 9.25
C LYS A 129 0.88 -21.42 8.38
N LEU A 130 1.44 -20.54 7.55
CA LEU A 130 2.57 -20.90 6.67
C LEU A 130 3.85 -21.24 7.45
N MET A 131 4.04 -20.61 8.61
CA MET A 131 5.20 -20.83 9.46
C MET A 131 4.99 -21.91 10.53
N GLY A 132 3.81 -22.53 10.59
CA GLY A 132 3.48 -23.57 11.58
C GLY A 132 3.34 -23.04 13.01
N ALA A 133 3.04 -21.75 13.18
CA ALA A 133 2.83 -21.12 14.48
C ALA A 133 1.34 -21.05 14.85
N GLY A 134 1.04 -21.09 16.15
CA GLY A 134 -0.33 -21.01 16.66
C GLY A 134 -0.86 -19.58 16.77
N GLU A 135 -2.19 -19.42 16.79
CA GLU A 135 -2.84 -18.10 16.96
C GLU A 135 -2.59 -17.48 18.34
N ASP A 136 -2.17 -18.28 19.33
CA ASP A 136 -1.70 -17.80 20.63
C ASP A 136 -0.44 -16.90 20.53
N THR A 137 0.25 -16.93 19.38
CA THR A 137 1.35 -16.01 19.07
C THR A 137 0.88 -14.57 18.87
N ILE A 138 -0.40 -14.34 18.56
CA ILE A 138 -0.95 -12.99 18.36
C ILE A 138 -1.05 -12.26 19.70
N GLU A 139 -0.64 -10.98 19.70
CA GLU A 139 -0.84 -10.04 20.80
C GLU A 139 -1.63 -8.83 20.29
N LEU A 140 -2.84 -8.63 20.82
CA LEU A 140 -3.63 -7.45 20.48
C LEU A 140 -3.08 -6.23 21.23
N VAL A 141 -2.69 -5.22 20.46
CA VAL A 141 -2.14 -3.96 21.00
C VAL A 141 -3.04 -2.78 20.64
N LYS A 142 -2.93 -1.69 21.41
CA LYS A 142 -3.70 -0.46 21.17
C LYS A 142 -3.34 0.13 19.81
N ASP A 143 -4.38 0.49 19.03
CA ASP A 143 -4.19 1.13 17.72
C ASP A 143 -3.63 2.55 17.86
N ARG A 144 -2.93 2.99 16.82
CA ARG A 144 -2.38 4.36 16.70
C ARG A 144 -3.48 5.35 16.30
N GLN A 145 -3.32 6.61 16.68
CA GLN A 145 -4.23 7.68 16.27
C GLN A 145 -4.12 7.95 14.77
N GLY A 146 -5.26 8.23 14.12
CA GLY A 146 -5.31 8.54 12.69
C GLY A 146 -4.98 7.36 11.77
N HIS A 147 -5.17 6.13 12.25
CA HIS A 147 -4.95 4.95 11.44
C HIS A 147 -6.10 4.75 10.46
N ASP A 148 -5.78 4.62 9.17
CA ASP A 148 -6.77 4.37 8.13
C ASP A 148 -7.44 3.01 8.33
N VAL A 149 -8.77 2.99 8.29
CA VAL A 149 -9.56 1.75 8.42
C VAL A 149 -9.45 0.91 7.17
N ARG A 150 -9.55 1.54 5.98
CA ARG A 150 -9.46 0.84 4.70
C ARG A 150 -8.66 1.64 3.68
N TYR A 151 -7.79 0.94 2.98
CA TYR A 151 -6.98 1.48 1.89
C TYR A 151 -6.96 0.47 0.73
N ALA A 152 -7.62 0.82 -0.38
CA ALA A 152 -7.68 -0.01 -1.59
C ALA A 152 -7.59 0.88 -2.84
N ILE A 153 -6.89 0.41 -3.86
CA ILE A 153 -6.55 1.16 -5.07
C ILE A 153 -7.20 0.52 -6.30
N ASP A 154 -7.73 1.37 -7.17
CA ASP A 154 -8.16 1.01 -8.51
C ASP A 154 -7.00 1.21 -9.48
N TRP A 155 -6.50 0.13 -10.07
CA TRP A 155 -5.42 0.15 -11.04
C TRP A 155 -5.90 0.01 -12.49
N THR A 156 -7.17 0.27 -12.75
CA THR A 156 -7.77 0.14 -14.09
C THR A 156 -7.06 0.97 -15.16
N LYS A 157 -6.63 2.20 -14.80
CA LYS A 157 -5.95 3.10 -15.75
C LYS A 157 -4.62 2.52 -16.25
N ILE A 158 -3.75 2.09 -15.34
CA ILE A 158 -2.46 1.51 -15.73
C ILE A 158 -2.64 0.23 -16.53
N HIS A 159 -3.67 -0.56 -16.23
CA HIS A 159 -4.02 -1.75 -17.00
C HIS A 159 -4.45 -1.42 -18.43
N THR A 160 -5.39 -0.51 -18.58
CA THR A 160 -5.97 -0.18 -19.88
C THR A 160 -5.00 0.57 -20.79
N GLU A 161 -4.18 1.47 -20.24
CA GLU A 161 -3.26 2.29 -21.00
C GLU A 161 -1.90 1.62 -21.25
N LEU A 162 -1.38 0.86 -20.29
CA LEU A 162 -0.02 0.32 -20.35
C LEU A 162 0.03 -1.21 -20.42
N GLY A 163 -1.10 -1.90 -20.25
CA GLY A 163 -1.20 -3.36 -20.28
C GLY A 163 -0.62 -4.03 -19.02
N TRP A 164 -0.39 -3.27 -17.93
CA TRP A 164 0.13 -3.82 -16.68
C TRP A 164 -0.98 -4.44 -15.82
N SER A 165 -0.65 -5.51 -15.09
CA SER A 165 -1.47 -6.11 -14.03
C SER A 165 -0.58 -6.71 -12.95
N PRO A 166 -1.02 -6.74 -11.70
CA PRO A 166 -0.26 -7.40 -10.63
C PRO A 166 -0.28 -8.92 -10.73
#